data_abb1806be4abfa5ed679a56b93534e75
#
_entry.id   abb1806be4abfa5ed679a56b93534e75
#
_cell.length_a   1.000
_cell.length_b   1.000
_cell.length_c   1.000
_cell.angle_alpha   90.00
_cell.angle_beta   90.00
_cell.angle_gamma   90.00
#
_symmetry.space_group_name_H-M   'P 1'
#
loop_
_entity.id
_entity.type
_entity.pdbx_description
1 polymer ?
#
loop_
_entity_poly.entity_id
_entity_poly.type
_entity_poly.pdbx_seq_one_letter_code
_entity_poly.pdbx_strand_id
1 'polypeptide(L)'
;MKNLIKGLVIVLLSIILVGCSSQKSELKSVEYIDINKFMGDWYVIANIPTFLEKNIFNAIENYELNADGTVKTTFSYNADNFDGPRKSFSPKGFIVNDGSNAIWGMQFIWPIKADYRVIYIAPDYSYTIIGRNKRDFVWLMSRSSSMPETEVAFAKEFISKAGYNINDLLFVPQQW
;
A
#
# COMPACT_ATOMS: atom_id res chain seq x y z
N MET A 1 49.19 -22.75 26.42
CA MET A 1 48.20 -23.09 25.38
C MET A 1 46.75 -23.01 25.88
N LYS A 2 46.36 -23.51 27.03
CA LYS A 2 44.96 -23.42 27.52
C LYS A 2 44.43 -22.00 27.74
N ASN A 3 45.26 -21.03 28.10
CA ASN A 3 44.84 -19.63 28.32
C ASN A 3 44.71 -18.82 27.01
N LEU A 4 45.46 -19.18 25.96
CA LEU A 4 45.35 -18.55 24.63
C LEU A 4 44.02 -18.94 23.93
N ILE A 5 43.58 -20.21 24.11
CA ILE A 5 42.35 -20.72 23.53
C ILE A 5 41.11 -20.08 24.22
N LYS A 6 41.18 -19.81 25.52
CA LYS A 6 40.09 -19.11 26.24
C LYS A 6 39.96 -17.66 25.81
N GLY A 7 41.07 -16.97 25.54
CA GLY A 7 41.04 -15.59 25.02
C GLY A 7 40.49 -15.51 23.61
N LEU A 8 40.79 -16.44 22.72
CA LEU A 8 40.31 -16.48 21.34
C LEU A 8 38.82 -16.78 21.27
N VAL A 9 38.27 -17.63 22.12
CA VAL A 9 36.84 -17.95 22.19
C VAL A 9 36.01 -16.77 22.68
N ILE A 10 36.54 -15.97 23.64
CA ILE A 10 35.84 -14.78 24.14
C ILE A 10 35.82 -13.67 23.09
N VAL A 11 36.88 -13.51 22.30
CA VAL A 11 36.91 -12.50 21.20
C VAL A 11 36.00 -12.90 20.03
N LEU A 12 35.88 -14.19 19.73
CA LEU A 12 34.95 -14.71 18.72
C LEU A 12 33.46 -14.54 19.12
N LEU A 13 33.16 -14.67 20.44
CA LEU A 13 31.79 -14.52 20.95
C LEU A 13 31.32 -13.04 20.96
N SER A 14 32.23 -12.07 21.04
CA SER A 14 31.91 -10.66 21.07
C SER A 14 31.64 -10.06 19.67
N ILE A 15 31.97 -10.74 18.57
CA ILE A 15 31.76 -10.27 17.19
C ILE A 15 30.34 -10.58 16.69
N ILE A 16 29.57 -11.44 17.38
CA ILE A 16 28.24 -11.88 16.93
C ILE A 16 27.11 -10.91 17.31
N LEU A 17 27.37 -9.84 18.08
CA LEU A 17 26.33 -8.98 18.64
C LEU A 17 26.13 -7.62 17.92
N VAL A 18 26.73 -7.38 16.76
CA VAL A 18 26.46 -6.17 15.97
C VAL A 18 25.72 -6.51 14.68
N GLY A 19 24.64 -7.25 14.83
CA GLY A 19 23.58 -7.28 13.83
C GLY A 19 22.67 -6.08 14.03
N CYS A 20 23.05 -4.88 13.58
CA CYS A 20 22.08 -3.79 13.37
C CYS A 20 21.07 -4.24 12.32
N SER A 21 20.00 -4.94 12.75
CA SER A 21 18.81 -4.98 11.93
C SER A 21 18.25 -3.55 11.93
N SER A 22 18.44 -2.81 10.86
CA SER A 22 17.73 -1.56 10.63
C SER A 22 16.25 -1.91 10.47
N GLN A 23 15.55 -2.05 11.58
CA GLN A 23 14.12 -2.24 11.59
C GLN A 23 13.53 -0.94 11.00
N LYS A 24 13.03 -1.00 9.77
CA LYS A 24 12.34 0.14 9.16
C LYS A 24 11.28 0.63 10.15
N SER A 25 11.26 1.93 10.43
CA SER A 25 10.22 2.53 11.28
C SER A 25 8.84 2.19 10.75
N GLU A 26 7.87 2.10 11.64
CA GLU A 26 6.48 1.86 11.24
C GLU A 26 6.01 2.92 10.21
N LEU A 27 5.32 2.47 9.18
CA LEU A 27 4.74 3.38 8.17
C LEU A 27 3.53 4.08 8.79
N LYS A 28 3.65 5.39 8.97
CA LYS A 28 2.57 6.20 9.54
C LYS A 28 1.42 6.32 8.54
N SER A 29 0.20 6.10 9.02
CA SER A 29 -1.02 6.51 8.33
C SER A 29 -1.29 8.00 8.56
N VAL A 30 -2.24 8.57 7.81
CA VAL A 30 -2.82 9.87 8.15
C VAL A 30 -3.53 9.79 9.52
N GLU A 31 -3.69 10.94 10.19
CA GLU A 31 -4.29 10.98 11.53
C GLU A 31 -5.76 10.58 11.52
N TYR A 32 -6.49 10.94 10.46
CA TYR A 32 -7.91 10.64 10.33
C TYR A 32 -8.37 10.68 8.87
N ILE A 33 -9.33 9.82 8.52
CA ILE A 33 -10.14 9.94 7.31
C ILE A 33 -11.64 9.91 7.66
N ASP A 34 -12.40 10.76 6.99
CA ASP A 34 -13.85 10.63 6.93
C ASP A 34 -14.19 9.43 6.05
N ILE A 35 -14.64 8.35 6.68
CA ILE A 35 -14.87 7.08 5.98
C ILE A 35 -15.92 7.22 4.88
N ASN A 36 -16.96 8.07 5.08
CA ASN A 36 -18.01 8.27 4.10
C ASN A 36 -17.49 9.00 2.85
N LYS A 37 -16.59 9.97 3.02
CA LYS A 37 -15.92 10.64 1.90
C LYS A 37 -14.94 9.74 1.16
N PHE A 38 -14.38 8.74 1.86
CA PHE A 38 -13.43 7.80 1.29
C PHE A 38 -14.11 6.72 0.44
N MET A 39 -15.39 6.42 0.66
CA MET A 39 -16.15 5.43 -0.12
C MET A 39 -16.31 5.85 -1.59
N GLY A 40 -16.72 4.89 -2.44
CA GLY A 40 -16.92 5.05 -3.88
C GLY A 40 -15.67 4.67 -4.70
N ASP A 41 -15.64 5.13 -5.94
CA ASP A 41 -14.63 4.76 -6.93
C ASP A 41 -13.33 5.56 -6.79
N TRP A 42 -12.23 4.85 -6.98
CA TRP A 42 -10.88 5.38 -7.08
C TRP A 42 -10.18 4.77 -8.30
N TYR A 43 -9.77 5.60 -9.24
CA TYR A 43 -8.93 5.16 -10.37
C TYR A 43 -7.51 4.91 -9.87
N VAL A 44 -6.95 3.75 -10.17
CA VAL A 44 -5.54 3.46 -9.86
C VAL A 44 -4.67 4.14 -10.91
N ILE A 45 -3.95 5.17 -10.53
CA ILE A 45 -3.09 5.97 -11.42
C ILE A 45 -1.71 5.34 -11.54
N ALA A 46 -1.15 4.89 -10.43
CA ALA A 46 0.12 4.17 -10.41
C ALA A 46 0.19 3.23 -9.20
N ASN A 47 0.94 2.16 -9.32
CA ASN A 47 1.16 1.23 -8.21
C ASN A 47 2.55 0.58 -8.26
N ILE A 48 3.04 0.12 -7.10
CA ILE A 48 4.02 -0.96 -7.05
C ILE A 48 3.17 -2.24 -6.97
N PRO A 49 3.09 -3.03 -8.06
CA PRO A 49 2.06 -4.04 -8.23
C PRO A 49 2.28 -5.27 -7.36
N THR A 50 1.19 -5.88 -6.93
CA THR A 50 1.19 -7.27 -6.48
C THR A 50 1.36 -8.22 -7.68
N PHE A 51 1.51 -9.53 -7.42
CA PHE A 51 1.57 -10.50 -8.50
C PHE A 51 0.28 -10.61 -9.34
N LEU A 52 -0.85 -10.13 -8.80
CA LEU A 52 -2.16 -10.10 -9.47
C LEU A 52 -2.36 -8.88 -10.39
N GLU A 53 -1.54 -7.84 -10.23
CA GLU A 53 -1.72 -6.52 -10.86
C GLU A 53 -0.71 -6.25 -11.98
N LYS A 54 -0.21 -7.29 -12.61
CA LYS A 54 0.69 -7.14 -13.78
C LYS A 54 -0.13 -6.88 -15.04
N ASN A 55 0.30 -5.91 -15.87
CA ASN A 55 -0.34 -5.55 -17.13
C ASN A 55 -1.84 -5.23 -16.97
N ILE A 56 -2.16 -4.33 -16.03
CA ILE A 56 -3.54 -3.87 -15.79
C ILE A 56 -3.80 -2.56 -16.52
N PHE A 57 -5.03 -2.40 -17.01
CA PHE A 57 -5.54 -1.24 -17.72
C PHE A 57 -6.91 -0.87 -17.13
N ASN A 58 -7.27 0.40 -17.12
CA ASN A 58 -8.56 0.87 -16.61
C ASN A 58 -8.90 0.30 -15.22
N ALA A 59 -7.90 0.32 -14.31
CA ALA A 59 -8.06 -0.23 -12.98
C ALA A 59 -8.81 0.74 -12.07
N ILE A 60 -9.82 0.22 -11.38
CA ILE A 60 -10.64 0.93 -10.40
C ILE A 60 -10.71 0.10 -9.12
N GLU A 61 -10.56 0.78 -8.00
CA GLU A 61 -10.85 0.28 -6.66
C GLU A 61 -12.12 0.96 -6.15
N ASN A 62 -13.16 0.18 -5.84
CA ASN A 62 -14.41 0.68 -5.26
C ASN A 62 -14.54 0.24 -3.81
N TYR A 63 -15.00 1.15 -2.94
CA TYR A 63 -15.25 0.89 -1.52
C TYR A 63 -16.69 1.19 -1.15
N GLU A 64 -17.32 0.27 -0.44
CA GLU A 64 -18.68 0.42 0.10
C GLU A 64 -18.68 0.06 1.60
N LEU A 65 -19.16 0.97 2.45
CA LEU A 65 -19.27 0.71 3.89
C LEU A 65 -20.48 -0.19 4.16
N ASN A 66 -20.24 -1.34 4.78
CA ASN A 66 -21.30 -2.26 5.20
C ASN A 66 -21.91 -1.83 6.54
N ALA A 67 -23.14 -2.28 6.81
CA ALA A 67 -23.84 -2.02 8.08
C ALA A 67 -23.11 -2.59 9.31
N ASP A 68 -22.25 -3.60 9.13
CA ASP A 68 -21.41 -4.20 10.18
C ASP A 68 -20.09 -3.44 10.43
N GLY A 69 -19.89 -2.28 9.79
CA GLY A 69 -18.68 -1.48 9.89
C GLY A 69 -17.48 -2.00 9.09
N THR A 70 -17.64 -3.07 8.34
CA THR A 70 -16.61 -3.54 7.39
C THR A 70 -16.75 -2.82 6.06
N VAL A 71 -15.72 -2.90 5.22
CA VAL A 71 -15.72 -2.30 3.88
C VAL A 71 -15.76 -3.41 2.83
N LYS A 72 -16.80 -3.41 2.01
CA LYS A 72 -16.82 -4.19 0.78
C LYS A 72 -15.91 -3.49 -0.22
N THR A 73 -14.95 -4.22 -0.76
CA THR A 73 -13.99 -3.71 -1.72
C THR A 73 -14.20 -4.41 -3.05
N THR A 74 -14.11 -3.69 -4.15
CA THR A 74 -14.15 -4.28 -5.49
C THR A 74 -13.03 -3.68 -6.33
N PHE A 75 -11.95 -4.44 -6.50
CA PHE A 75 -10.88 -4.11 -7.43
C PHE A 75 -11.18 -4.70 -8.80
N SER A 76 -11.19 -3.89 -9.84
CA SER A 76 -11.49 -4.32 -11.20
C SER A 76 -10.58 -3.66 -12.23
N TYR A 77 -10.20 -4.40 -13.29
CA TYR A 77 -9.31 -3.92 -14.34
C TYR A 77 -9.50 -4.71 -15.65
N ASN A 78 -9.02 -4.18 -16.76
CA ASN A 78 -8.88 -4.92 -18.00
C ASN A 78 -7.46 -5.52 -18.05
N ALA A 79 -7.34 -6.80 -18.39
CA ALA A 79 -6.06 -7.49 -18.44
C ALA A 79 -5.38 -7.28 -19.80
N ASP A 80 -4.08 -7.01 -19.78
CA ASP A 80 -3.16 -6.94 -20.91
C ASP A 80 -3.33 -5.75 -21.88
N ASN A 81 -4.54 -5.23 -22.06
CA ASN A 81 -4.84 -4.04 -22.89
C ASN A 81 -6.22 -3.44 -22.55
N PHE A 82 -6.59 -2.31 -23.18
CA PHE A 82 -7.86 -1.62 -22.91
C PHE A 82 -9.11 -2.44 -23.26
N ASP A 83 -9.02 -3.30 -24.27
CA ASP A 83 -10.10 -4.19 -24.71
C ASP A 83 -9.96 -5.59 -24.11
N GLY A 84 -8.99 -5.80 -23.24
CA GLY A 84 -8.72 -7.08 -22.59
C GLY A 84 -9.85 -7.51 -21.64
N PRO A 85 -9.86 -8.78 -21.27
CA PRO A 85 -10.92 -9.30 -20.41
C PRO A 85 -10.98 -8.58 -19.06
N ARG A 86 -12.19 -8.12 -18.69
CA ARG A 86 -12.43 -7.49 -17.37
C ARG A 86 -12.29 -8.54 -16.27
N LYS A 87 -11.41 -8.27 -15.31
CA LYS A 87 -11.22 -9.08 -14.11
C LYS A 87 -11.66 -8.29 -12.88
N SER A 88 -12.09 -9.00 -11.83
CA SER A 88 -12.48 -8.39 -10.57
C SER A 88 -12.14 -9.28 -9.39
N PHE A 89 -11.79 -8.64 -8.27
CA PHE A 89 -11.55 -9.25 -6.95
C PHE A 89 -12.35 -8.47 -5.92
N SER A 90 -12.87 -9.17 -4.90
CA SER A 90 -13.69 -8.54 -3.88
C SER A 90 -13.20 -8.90 -2.47
N PRO A 91 -12.04 -8.37 -2.04
CA PRO A 91 -11.59 -8.55 -0.67
C PRO A 91 -12.51 -7.79 0.31
N LYS A 92 -12.49 -8.21 1.57
CA LYS A 92 -13.21 -7.54 2.65
C LYS A 92 -12.24 -6.71 3.49
N GLY A 93 -12.53 -5.42 3.66
CA GLY A 93 -11.78 -4.52 4.52
C GLY A 93 -12.31 -4.53 5.95
N PHE A 94 -11.41 -4.62 6.92
CA PHE A 94 -11.71 -4.52 8.35
C PHE A 94 -10.99 -3.29 8.89
N ILE A 95 -11.73 -2.25 9.21
CA ILE A 95 -11.18 -1.02 9.77
C ILE A 95 -10.64 -1.32 11.16
N VAL A 96 -9.39 -0.91 11.42
CA VAL A 96 -8.80 -0.98 12.77
C VAL A 96 -9.40 0.15 13.60
N ASN A 97 -9.95 -0.19 14.77
CA ASN A 97 -10.60 0.78 15.65
C ASN A 97 -9.55 1.53 16.49
N ASP A 98 -8.76 2.38 15.84
CA ASP A 98 -7.75 3.27 16.45
C ASP A 98 -8.20 4.75 16.46
N GLY A 99 -9.41 5.03 15.99
CA GLY A 99 -9.97 6.38 15.83
C GLY A 99 -9.56 7.09 14.53
N SER A 100 -8.59 6.56 13.77
CA SER A 100 -8.13 7.19 12.53
C SER A 100 -8.98 6.84 11.31
N ASN A 101 -9.61 5.66 11.29
CA ASN A 101 -10.21 5.00 10.12
C ASN A 101 -9.21 4.74 8.96
N ALA A 102 -7.92 5.02 9.14
CA ALA A 102 -6.93 5.02 8.07
C ALA A 102 -6.15 3.70 7.96
N ILE A 103 -6.32 2.78 8.90
CA ILE A 103 -5.65 1.48 8.91
C ILE A 103 -6.69 0.38 8.79
N TRP A 104 -6.52 -0.50 7.79
CA TRP A 104 -7.42 -1.61 7.54
C TRP A 104 -6.66 -2.94 7.44
N GLY A 105 -7.36 -4.03 7.72
CA GLY A 105 -6.94 -5.38 7.38
C GLY A 105 -7.70 -5.87 6.16
N MET A 106 -7.06 -5.96 4.99
CA MET A 106 -7.67 -6.42 3.74
C MET A 106 -7.62 -7.95 3.66
N GLN A 107 -8.80 -8.59 3.62
CA GLN A 107 -8.91 -10.04 3.59
C GLN A 107 -9.30 -10.54 2.21
N PHE A 108 -8.33 -11.12 1.50
CA PHE A 108 -8.52 -11.82 0.24
C PHE A 108 -8.86 -13.30 0.46
N ILE A 109 -8.23 -13.91 1.47
CA ILE A 109 -8.42 -15.32 1.83
C ILE A 109 -8.47 -15.42 3.36
N TRP A 110 -9.53 -16.05 3.88
CA TRP A 110 -9.67 -16.30 5.31
C TRP A 110 -8.56 -17.24 5.81
N PRO A 111 -7.96 -17.01 7.00
CA PRO A 111 -8.19 -15.90 7.95
C PRO A 111 -7.21 -14.73 7.80
N ILE A 112 -6.45 -14.65 6.70
CA ILE A 112 -5.32 -13.73 6.52
C ILE A 112 -5.84 -12.32 6.20
N LYS A 113 -5.40 -11.33 6.98
CA LYS A 113 -5.65 -9.90 6.73
C LYS A 113 -4.35 -9.20 6.37
N ALA A 114 -4.26 -8.67 5.17
CA ALA A 114 -3.12 -7.89 4.70
C ALA A 114 -3.20 -6.46 5.23
N ASP A 115 -2.07 -5.89 5.63
CA ASP A 115 -1.96 -4.50 6.05
C ASP A 115 -2.29 -3.56 4.89
N TYR A 116 -3.11 -2.54 5.16
CA TYR A 116 -3.55 -1.50 4.24
C TYR A 116 -3.64 -0.20 5.02
N ARG A 117 -2.92 0.84 4.58
CA ARG A 117 -2.83 2.12 5.27
C ARG A 117 -3.03 3.27 4.32
N VAL A 118 -3.95 4.16 4.62
CA VAL A 118 -4.03 5.46 3.98
C VAL A 118 -2.88 6.31 4.52
N ILE A 119 -1.81 6.48 3.73
CA ILE A 119 -0.60 7.21 4.15
C ILE A 119 -0.63 8.68 3.71
N TYR A 120 -1.49 8.99 2.74
CA TYR A 120 -1.79 10.34 2.30
C TYR A 120 -3.22 10.41 1.78
N ILE A 121 -3.89 11.52 2.03
CA ILE A 121 -5.18 11.91 1.46
C ILE A 121 -5.15 13.41 1.15
N ALA A 122 -5.54 13.80 -0.06
CA ALA A 122 -5.72 15.22 -0.39
C ALA A 122 -6.84 15.83 0.46
N PRO A 123 -6.74 17.11 0.89
CA PRO A 123 -7.75 17.73 1.76
C PRO A 123 -9.17 17.71 1.19
N ASP A 124 -9.30 17.73 -0.14
CA ASP A 124 -10.56 17.66 -0.88
C ASP A 124 -10.98 16.22 -1.25
N TYR A 125 -10.19 15.22 -0.85
CA TYR A 125 -10.39 13.80 -1.20
C TYR A 125 -10.28 13.51 -2.70
N SER A 126 -9.59 14.34 -3.48
CA SER A 126 -9.40 14.15 -4.93
C SER A 126 -8.44 12.99 -5.25
N TYR A 127 -7.40 12.78 -4.42
CA TYR A 127 -6.48 11.66 -4.57
C TYR A 127 -5.93 11.16 -3.23
N THR A 128 -5.41 9.94 -3.23
CA THR A 128 -4.90 9.26 -2.03
C THR A 128 -3.70 8.38 -2.36
N ILE A 129 -2.87 8.12 -1.35
CA ILE A 129 -1.79 7.14 -1.44
C ILE A 129 -2.01 6.08 -0.37
N ILE A 130 -2.08 4.84 -0.82
CA ILE A 130 -2.22 3.68 0.03
C ILE A 130 -0.88 2.95 0.12
N GLY A 131 -0.48 2.61 1.32
CA GLY A 131 0.76 1.90 1.57
C GLY A 131 0.58 0.70 2.49
N ARG A 132 1.69 -0.02 2.70
CA ARG A 132 1.80 -1.14 3.64
C ARG A 132 3.06 -0.98 4.48
N ASN A 133 3.00 -1.41 5.73
CA ASN A 133 4.14 -1.30 6.66
C ASN A 133 5.42 -1.97 6.13
N LYS A 134 5.29 -3.04 5.33
CA LYS A 134 6.40 -3.72 4.67
C LYS A 134 7.06 -2.90 3.55
N ARG A 135 6.37 -1.88 3.00
CA ARG A 135 6.76 -1.10 1.81
C ARG A 135 7.03 -1.99 0.59
N ASP A 136 6.25 -3.05 0.47
CA ASP A 136 6.29 -3.97 -0.67
C ASP A 136 5.33 -3.55 -1.78
N PHE A 137 4.17 -2.95 -1.44
CA PHE A 137 3.16 -2.48 -2.36
C PHE A 137 2.70 -1.08 -1.98
N VAL A 138 2.36 -0.27 -2.99
CA VAL A 138 1.80 1.07 -2.85
C VAL A 138 0.85 1.35 -4.01
N TRP A 139 -0.19 2.13 -3.77
CA TRP A 139 -1.14 2.57 -4.79
C TRP A 139 -1.34 4.07 -4.69
N LEU A 140 -1.17 4.77 -5.81
CA LEU A 140 -1.62 6.14 -6.02
C LEU A 140 -2.98 6.06 -6.71
N MET A 141 -4.00 6.59 -6.08
CA MET A 141 -5.37 6.54 -6.59
C MET A 141 -5.98 7.93 -6.64
N SER A 142 -6.85 8.17 -7.61
CA SER A 142 -7.53 9.45 -7.82
C SER A 142 -9.03 9.26 -8.06
N ARG A 143 -9.82 10.30 -7.76
CA ARG A 143 -11.24 10.35 -8.16
C ARG A 143 -11.43 10.58 -9.65
N SER A 144 -10.39 10.99 -10.34
CA SER A 144 -10.38 11.16 -11.81
C SER A 144 -9.46 10.13 -12.44
N SER A 145 -9.76 9.72 -13.67
CA SER A 145 -8.93 8.80 -14.46
C SER A 145 -7.57 9.41 -14.88
N SER A 146 -7.37 10.69 -14.63
CA SER A 146 -6.09 11.40 -14.83
C SER A 146 -5.80 12.32 -13.65
N MET A 147 -4.51 12.62 -13.46
CA MET A 147 -4.04 13.56 -12.44
C MET A 147 -3.15 14.63 -13.08
N PRO A 148 -3.15 15.88 -12.55
CA PRO A 148 -2.17 16.90 -12.91
C PRO A 148 -0.74 16.43 -12.66
N GLU A 149 0.20 16.78 -13.53
CA GLU A 149 1.61 16.40 -13.41
C GLU A 149 2.24 16.86 -12.08
N THR A 150 1.82 18.00 -11.56
CA THR A 150 2.28 18.52 -10.26
C THR A 150 1.89 17.63 -9.09
N GLU A 151 0.67 17.06 -9.10
CA GLU A 151 0.19 16.13 -8.08
C GLU A 151 0.88 14.77 -8.21
N VAL A 152 1.10 14.31 -9.45
CA VAL A 152 1.87 13.08 -9.72
C VAL A 152 3.31 13.23 -9.21
N ALA A 153 3.96 14.38 -9.46
CA ALA A 153 5.31 14.66 -8.98
C ALA A 153 5.38 14.67 -7.44
N PHE A 154 4.42 15.34 -6.80
CA PHE A 154 4.29 15.32 -5.34
C PHE A 154 4.12 13.90 -4.80
N ALA A 155 3.20 13.10 -5.40
CA ALA A 155 2.94 11.73 -4.97
C ALA A 155 4.20 10.85 -5.10
N LYS A 156 4.95 10.97 -6.20
CA LYS A 156 6.22 10.23 -6.39
C LYS A 156 7.24 10.59 -5.32
N GLU A 157 7.40 11.87 -5.02
CA GLU A 157 8.31 12.34 -3.96
C GLU A 157 7.87 11.81 -2.58
N PHE A 158 6.56 11.88 -2.28
CA PHE A 158 6.00 11.37 -1.03
C PHE A 158 6.23 9.86 -0.88
N ILE A 159 5.95 9.06 -1.92
CA ILE A 159 6.15 7.60 -1.95
C ILE A 159 7.64 7.28 -1.71
N SER A 160 8.55 8.00 -2.36
CA SER A 160 10.00 7.85 -2.15
C SER A 160 10.40 8.14 -0.71
N LYS A 161 9.93 9.26 -0.13
CA LYS A 161 10.19 9.64 1.28
C LYS A 161 9.59 8.65 2.27
N ALA A 162 8.48 8.01 1.93
CA ALA A 162 7.89 6.94 2.73
C ALA A 162 8.70 5.63 2.72
N GLY A 163 9.77 5.56 1.93
CA GLY A 163 10.74 4.46 1.91
C GLY A 163 10.45 3.38 0.88
N TYR A 164 9.64 3.68 -0.15
CA TYR A 164 9.44 2.81 -1.31
C TYR A 164 10.51 3.04 -2.38
N ASN A 165 10.81 1.99 -3.15
CA ASN A 165 11.65 2.12 -4.34
C ASN A 165 10.82 2.68 -5.50
N ILE A 166 11.01 3.95 -5.82
CA ILE A 166 10.23 4.64 -6.85
C ILE A 166 10.43 4.08 -8.26
N ASN A 167 11.54 3.35 -8.50
CA ASN A 167 11.80 2.72 -9.79
C ASN A 167 10.86 1.52 -10.06
N ASP A 168 10.21 0.99 -9.02
CA ASP A 168 9.25 -0.10 -9.10
C ASP A 168 7.82 0.41 -9.34
N LEU A 169 7.60 1.75 -9.30
CA LEU A 169 6.30 2.36 -9.49
C LEU A 169 5.91 2.35 -10.97
N LEU A 170 4.84 1.66 -11.30
CA LEU A 170 4.29 1.55 -12.64
C LEU A 170 3.03 2.40 -12.76
N PHE A 171 2.91 3.14 -13.87
CA PHE A 171 1.68 3.84 -14.19
C PHE A 171 0.66 2.90 -14.83
N VAL A 172 -0.59 3.02 -14.41
CA VAL A 172 -1.71 2.24 -14.94
C VAL A 172 -2.37 3.05 -16.05
N PRO A 173 -2.38 2.53 -17.30
CA PRO A 173 -3.04 3.23 -18.40
C PRO A 173 -4.55 3.32 -18.18
N GLN A 174 -5.11 4.53 -18.38
CA GLN A 174 -6.52 4.85 -18.19
C GLN A 174 -7.09 5.44 -19.49
N GLN A 175 -8.17 4.85 -20.00
CA GLN A 175 -8.92 5.33 -21.16
C GLN A 175 -10.40 5.03 -20.95
N TRP A 176 -11.21 6.11 -20.79
CA TRP A 176 -12.64 6.06 -20.47
C TRP A 176 -13.45 6.91 -21.41
#